data_f3c96398db228df738000780bea946cf
#
_entry.id   f3c96398db228df738000780bea946cf
#
_cell.length_a   1.000
_cell.length_b   1.000
_cell.length_c   1.000
_cell.angle_alpha   90.00
_cell.angle_beta   90.00
_cell.angle_gamma   90.00
#
_symmetry.space_group_name_H-M   'P 1'
#
loop_
_entity.id
_entity.type
_entity.pdbx_description
1 polymer ?
#
loop_
_entity_poly.entity_id
_entity_poly.type
_entity_poly.pdbx_seq_one_letter_code
_entity_poly.pdbx_strand_id
1 'polypeptide(L)'
;MNHLLQSQLQSYASSGLYPLHMPGHKRRVVPAPGLPAGWDMTEVPGVDDLHDADGILADAMARTAALWGAKRTWYLVNGSTCGILAAIRAAVVSSGRTAVICARNCHKSVYHAIELNRLT
;
A
#
# COMPACT_ATOMS: atom_id res chain seq x y z
N MET A 1 -11.64 0.91 20.89
CA MET A 1 -12.62 1.24 19.81
C MET A 1 -11.98 0.90 18.49
N ASN A 2 -12.58 -0.01 17.71
CA ASN A 2 -12.06 -0.34 16.37
C ASN A 2 -12.38 0.83 15.41
N HIS A 3 -11.48 1.79 15.29
CA HIS A 3 -11.62 2.82 14.28
C HIS A 3 -11.27 2.20 12.92
N LEU A 4 -12.27 2.09 12.04
CA LEU A 4 -12.02 1.74 10.66
C LEU A 4 -11.25 2.89 10.00
N LEU A 5 -10.32 2.58 9.08
CA LEU A 5 -9.54 3.59 8.36
C LEU A 5 -10.44 4.68 7.75
N GLN A 6 -11.54 4.28 7.12
CA GLN A 6 -12.52 5.21 6.55
C GLN A 6 -13.05 6.21 7.57
N SER A 7 -13.45 5.76 8.77
CA SER A 7 -14.00 6.66 9.80
C SER A 7 -12.93 7.63 10.33
N GLN A 8 -11.67 7.22 10.39
CA GLN A 8 -10.58 8.10 10.77
C GLN A 8 -10.35 9.19 9.71
N LEU A 9 -10.31 8.83 8.44
CA LEU A 9 -10.19 9.79 7.34
C LEU A 9 -11.36 10.77 7.30
N GLN A 10 -12.60 10.29 7.51
CA GLN A 10 -13.79 11.15 7.60
C GLN A 10 -13.71 12.11 8.79
N SER A 11 -13.30 11.62 9.96
CA SER A 11 -13.14 12.45 11.16
C SER A 11 -12.12 13.55 10.94
N TYR A 12 -10.98 13.22 10.35
CA TYR A 12 -9.95 14.20 10.02
C TYR A 12 -10.44 15.22 8.97
N ALA A 13 -11.12 14.75 7.91
CA ALA A 13 -11.70 15.63 6.89
C ALA A 13 -12.71 16.62 7.46
N SER A 14 -13.46 16.22 8.51
CA SER A 14 -14.49 17.03 9.19
C SER A 14 -13.96 17.84 10.36
N SER A 15 -12.68 17.75 10.70
CA SER A 15 -12.11 18.38 11.91
C SER A 15 -12.06 19.90 11.88
N GLY A 16 -12.28 20.54 10.72
CA GLY A 16 -12.13 22.00 10.55
C GLY A 16 -10.68 22.49 10.53
N LEU A 17 -9.70 21.61 10.74
CA LEU A 17 -8.28 21.96 10.67
C LEU A 17 -7.89 22.36 9.26
N TYR A 18 -7.15 23.44 9.12
CA TYR A 18 -6.62 23.86 7.82
C TYR A 18 -5.47 22.92 7.40
N PRO A 19 -5.53 22.30 6.21
CA PRO A 19 -4.55 21.30 5.78
C PRO A 19 -3.25 21.98 5.33
N LEU A 20 -2.31 22.22 6.24
CA LEU A 20 -0.97 22.74 5.91
C LEU A 20 -0.05 21.68 5.27
N HIS A 21 -0.47 20.43 5.28
CA HIS A 21 0.23 19.30 4.66
C HIS A 21 -0.05 19.17 3.16
N MET A 22 0.66 18.30 2.48
CA MET A 22 0.32 17.87 1.10
C MET A 22 -0.95 16.99 1.10
N PRO A 23 -1.69 16.93 0.01
CA PRO A 23 -1.47 17.61 -1.28
C PRO A 23 -1.86 19.09 -1.28
N GLY A 24 -1.37 19.79 -2.32
CA GLY A 24 -1.53 21.26 -2.46
C GLY A 24 -2.95 21.75 -2.71
N HIS A 25 -3.92 20.91 -3.08
CA HIS A 25 -5.31 21.33 -3.34
C HIS A 25 -6.05 21.80 -2.07
N LYS A 26 -5.51 21.51 -0.87
CA LYS A 26 -6.04 21.99 0.43
C LYS A 26 -7.53 21.71 0.62
N ARG A 27 -8.04 20.60 0.06
CA ARG A 27 -9.46 20.19 0.05
C ARG A 27 -10.41 21.20 -0.63
N ARG A 28 -9.88 22.25 -1.28
CA ARG A 28 -10.69 23.34 -1.87
C ARG A 28 -10.93 23.18 -3.36
N VAL A 29 -10.01 22.53 -4.09
CA VAL A 29 -10.11 22.33 -5.53
C VAL A 29 -10.13 20.85 -5.79
N VAL A 30 -11.21 20.37 -6.38
CA VAL A 30 -11.33 18.97 -6.81
C VAL A 30 -11.23 18.98 -8.33
N PRO A 31 -10.18 18.37 -8.92
CA PRO A 31 -9.95 18.39 -10.37
C PRO A 31 -11.04 17.67 -11.16
N ALA A 32 -11.76 16.75 -10.52
CA ALA A 32 -12.85 16.01 -11.13
C ALA A 32 -13.96 15.72 -10.12
N PRO A 33 -15.23 15.74 -10.53
CA PRO A 33 -16.35 15.33 -9.69
C PRO A 33 -16.16 13.90 -9.19
N GLY A 34 -16.45 13.67 -7.91
CA GLY A 34 -16.40 12.33 -7.31
C GLY A 34 -15.03 11.90 -6.74
N LEU A 35 -13.98 12.69 -6.90
CA LEU A 35 -12.71 12.39 -6.19
C LEU A 35 -12.82 12.74 -4.70
N PRO A 36 -12.41 11.84 -3.80
CA PRO A 36 -12.52 12.05 -2.35
C PRO A 36 -11.36 12.94 -1.83
N ALA A 37 -11.22 14.15 -2.38
CA ALA A 37 -10.13 15.07 -2.04
C ALA A 37 -10.05 15.43 -0.54
N GLY A 38 -11.17 15.30 0.19
CA GLY A 38 -11.19 15.45 1.64
C GLY A 38 -10.39 14.39 2.40
N TRP A 39 -10.18 13.22 1.78
CA TRP A 39 -9.44 12.08 2.35
C TRP A 39 -8.02 11.98 1.81
N ASP A 40 -7.67 12.84 0.87
CA ASP A 40 -6.33 12.89 0.28
C ASP A 40 -5.41 13.70 1.21
N MET A 41 -4.53 12.98 1.90
CA MET A 41 -3.64 13.53 2.91
C MET A 41 -2.37 12.70 3.01
N THR A 42 -1.31 13.34 3.45
CA THR A 42 -0.02 12.69 3.73
C THR A 42 0.05 12.19 5.19
N GLU A 43 1.22 11.83 5.64
CA GLU A 43 1.54 11.31 6.98
C GLU A 43 1.37 12.40 8.04
N VAL A 44 0.14 12.62 8.47
CA VAL A 44 -0.17 13.55 9.54
C VAL A 44 -0.53 12.82 10.84
N PRO A 45 -0.36 13.43 12.02
CA PRO A 45 -0.71 12.78 13.27
C PRO A 45 -2.12 12.17 13.25
N GLY A 46 -2.20 10.88 13.56
CA GLY A 46 -3.46 10.12 13.59
C GLY A 46 -3.88 9.48 12.27
N VAL A 47 -3.12 9.63 11.18
CA VAL A 47 -3.41 9.00 9.89
C VAL A 47 -2.43 7.89 9.54
N ASP A 48 -1.24 7.86 10.17
CA ASP A 48 -0.23 6.81 9.96
C ASP A 48 0.59 7.00 8.66
N ASP A 49 1.64 6.21 8.49
CA ASP A 49 2.50 6.15 7.30
C ASP A 49 2.42 4.76 6.65
N LEU A 50 2.09 4.71 5.37
CA LEU A 50 1.95 3.45 4.64
C LEU A 50 3.27 2.66 4.55
N HIS A 51 4.41 3.34 4.53
CA HIS A 51 5.73 2.71 4.42
C HIS A 51 6.33 2.33 5.76
N ASP A 52 5.84 2.91 6.86
CA ASP A 52 6.28 2.61 8.23
C ASP A 52 5.07 2.57 9.18
N ALA A 53 4.11 1.72 8.85
CA ALA A 53 2.82 1.65 9.53
C ALA A 53 2.97 1.14 10.97
N ASP A 54 2.61 1.97 11.96
CA ASP A 54 2.62 1.66 13.39
C ASP A 54 1.28 1.96 14.09
N GLY A 55 0.29 2.48 13.35
CA GLY A 55 -1.01 2.90 13.84
C GLY A 55 -2.18 2.24 13.10
N ILE A 56 -3.09 3.08 12.56
CA ILE A 56 -4.34 2.62 11.96
C ILE A 56 -4.15 1.78 10.70
N LEU A 57 -3.08 2.02 9.93
CA LEU A 57 -2.73 1.21 8.77
C LEU A 57 -2.18 -0.15 9.21
N ALA A 58 -1.33 -0.19 10.24
CA ALA A 58 -0.84 -1.44 10.82
C ALA A 58 -2.01 -2.30 11.33
N ASP A 59 -2.97 -1.72 12.03
CA ASP A 59 -4.19 -2.39 12.49
C ASP A 59 -5.03 -2.92 11.31
N ALA A 60 -5.19 -2.13 10.26
CA ALA A 60 -5.94 -2.54 9.07
C ALA A 60 -5.25 -3.70 8.34
N MET A 61 -3.92 -3.66 8.20
CA MET A 61 -3.11 -4.75 7.64
C MET A 61 -3.21 -6.02 8.49
N ALA A 62 -3.18 -5.90 9.83
CA ALA A 62 -3.32 -7.04 10.73
C ALA A 62 -4.71 -7.70 10.62
N ARG A 63 -5.79 -6.91 10.55
CA ARG A 63 -7.14 -7.43 10.32
C ARG A 63 -7.26 -8.12 8.97
N THR A 64 -6.67 -7.56 7.94
CA THR A 64 -6.65 -8.18 6.60
C THR A 64 -5.87 -9.50 6.62
N ALA A 65 -4.73 -9.55 7.28
CA ALA A 65 -3.97 -10.79 7.46
C ALA A 65 -4.79 -11.87 8.17
N ALA A 66 -5.47 -11.51 9.26
CA ALA A 66 -6.34 -12.43 10.00
C ALA A 66 -7.50 -12.98 9.13
N LEU A 67 -8.15 -12.10 8.34
CA LEU A 67 -9.23 -12.48 7.44
C LEU A 67 -8.81 -13.52 6.38
N TRP A 68 -7.59 -13.37 5.86
CA TRP A 68 -7.04 -14.26 4.84
C TRP A 68 -6.22 -15.42 5.39
N GLY A 69 -6.10 -15.55 6.72
CA GLY A 69 -5.24 -16.55 7.35
C GLY A 69 -3.75 -16.37 7.01
N ALA A 70 -3.35 -15.17 6.65
CA ALA A 70 -1.97 -14.85 6.32
C ALA A 70 -1.18 -14.42 7.56
N LYS A 71 0.14 -14.66 7.55
CA LYS A 71 1.01 -14.23 8.65
C LYS A 71 1.14 -12.71 8.72
N ARG A 72 1.17 -12.05 7.56
CA ARG A 72 1.25 -10.58 7.41
C ARG A 72 0.58 -10.14 6.12
N THR A 73 0.17 -8.89 6.06
CA THR A 73 -0.36 -8.23 4.87
C THR A 73 0.30 -6.87 4.73
N TRP A 74 0.57 -6.44 3.52
CA TRP A 74 1.02 -5.10 3.17
C TRP A 74 0.13 -4.52 2.09
N TYR A 75 -0.27 -3.28 2.24
CA TYR A 75 -0.96 -2.55 1.18
C TYR A 75 0.04 -2.01 0.17
N LEU A 76 -0.27 -2.16 -1.10
CA LEU A 76 0.61 -1.78 -2.20
C LEU A 76 0.01 -0.61 -2.98
N VAL A 77 0.85 0.32 -3.42
CA VAL A 77 0.43 1.51 -4.18
C VAL A 77 0.67 1.42 -5.69
N ASN A 78 1.56 0.56 -6.16
CA ASN A 78 1.88 0.43 -7.60
C ASN A 78 1.31 -0.86 -8.20
N GLY A 79 0.10 -1.24 -7.78
CA GLY A 79 -0.61 -2.43 -8.26
C GLY A 79 0.07 -3.75 -7.88
N SER A 80 -0.54 -4.86 -8.27
CA SER A 80 -0.03 -6.21 -7.99
C SER A 80 1.33 -6.49 -8.64
N THR A 81 1.69 -5.77 -9.69
CA THR A 81 3.03 -5.88 -10.30
C THR A 81 4.13 -5.56 -9.30
N CYS A 82 3.99 -4.48 -8.52
CA CYS A 82 4.94 -4.15 -7.45
C CYS A 82 5.07 -5.30 -6.44
N GLY A 83 3.95 -5.87 -6.02
CA GLY A 83 3.93 -7.01 -5.09
C GLY A 83 4.65 -8.25 -5.65
N ILE A 84 4.43 -8.57 -6.92
CA ILE A 84 5.10 -9.71 -7.57
C ILE A 84 6.61 -9.48 -7.66
N LEU A 85 7.04 -8.28 -8.05
CA LEU A 85 8.46 -7.92 -8.10
C LEU A 85 9.10 -8.04 -6.71
N ALA A 86 8.47 -7.48 -5.69
CA ALA A 86 8.94 -7.52 -4.32
C ALA A 86 9.00 -8.94 -3.76
N ALA A 87 7.96 -9.76 -3.99
CA ALA A 87 7.89 -11.13 -3.51
C ALA A 87 9.00 -12.02 -4.12
N ILE A 88 9.20 -11.92 -5.44
CA ILE A 88 10.27 -12.67 -6.12
C ILE A 88 11.64 -12.21 -5.61
N ARG A 89 11.86 -10.89 -5.49
CA ARG A 89 13.10 -10.36 -4.92
C ARG A 89 13.35 -10.87 -3.50
N ALA A 90 12.35 -10.85 -2.65
CA ALA A 90 12.46 -11.34 -1.27
C ALA A 90 12.81 -12.83 -1.24
N ALA A 91 12.15 -13.65 -2.08
CA ALA A 91 12.43 -15.08 -2.18
C ALA A 91 13.86 -15.36 -2.65
N VAL A 92 14.36 -14.62 -3.64
CA VAL A 92 15.72 -14.72 -4.15
C VAL A 92 16.75 -14.35 -3.06
N VAL A 93 16.53 -13.22 -2.39
CA VAL A 93 17.46 -12.77 -1.34
C VAL A 93 17.49 -13.74 -0.16
N SER A 94 16.32 -14.25 0.25
CA SER A 94 16.24 -15.15 1.41
C SER A 94 16.79 -16.56 1.12
N SER A 95 16.66 -17.03 -0.13
CA SER A 95 17.10 -18.38 -0.51
C SER A 95 18.53 -18.45 -1.07
N GLY A 96 19.07 -17.33 -1.55
CA GLY A 96 20.33 -17.28 -2.31
C GLY A 96 20.27 -17.98 -3.68
N ARG A 97 19.08 -18.39 -4.13
CA ARG A 97 18.91 -19.10 -5.41
C ARG A 97 18.85 -18.12 -6.57
N THR A 98 19.41 -18.53 -7.71
CA THR A 98 19.45 -17.72 -8.95
C THR A 98 18.58 -18.29 -10.06
N ALA A 99 17.95 -19.45 -9.85
CA ALA A 99 17.07 -20.12 -10.82
C ALA A 99 15.62 -20.08 -10.33
N VAL A 100 14.69 -19.88 -11.27
CA VAL A 100 13.24 -19.82 -11.03
C VAL A 100 12.52 -20.71 -12.05
N ILE A 101 11.58 -21.49 -11.56
CA ILE A 101 10.64 -22.23 -12.43
C ILE A 101 9.31 -21.47 -12.41
N CYS A 102 8.83 -21.06 -13.58
CA CYS A 102 7.55 -20.39 -13.72
C CYS A 102 6.71 -20.97 -14.86
N ALA A 103 5.39 -20.81 -14.77
CA ALA A 103 4.51 -21.20 -15.86
C ALA A 103 4.72 -20.29 -17.08
N ARG A 104 4.70 -20.86 -18.29
CA ARG A 104 4.87 -20.08 -19.54
C ARG A 104 3.80 -18.99 -19.73
N ASN A 105 2.61 -19.21 -19.20
CA ASN A 105 1.48 -18.27 -19.29
C ASN A 105 1.34 -17.36 -18.07
N CYS A 106 2.38 -17.21 -17.25
CA CYS A 106 2.35 -16.26 -16.13
C CYS A 106 2.30 -14.80 -16.61
N HIS A 107 1.86 -13.91 -15.73
CA HIS A 107 1.81 -12.49 -16.04
C HIS A 107 3.22 -11.93 -16.28
N LYS A 108 3.34 -10.95 -17.17
CA LYS A 108 4.62 -10.34 -17.56
C LYS A 108 5.45 -9.79 -16.39
N SER A 109 4.83 -9.44 -15.26
CA SER A 109 5.54 -9.00 -14.06
C SER A 109 6.49 -10.05 -13.49
N VAL A 110 6.21 -11.36 -13.70
CA VAL A 110 7.12 -12.45 -13.32
C VAL A 110 8.35 -12.42 -14.20
N TYR A 111 8.19 -12.27 -15.51
CA TYR A 111 9.32 -12.15 -16.44
C TYR A 111 10.17 -10.92 -16.13
N HIS A 112 9.54 -9.77 -15.85
CA HIS A 112 10.27 -8.58 -15.42
C HIS A 112 11.04 -8.81 -14.11
N ALA A 113 10.48 -9.57 -13.16
CA ALA A 113 11.19 -9.90 -11.92
C ALA A 113 12.40 -10.81 -12.19
N ILE A 114 12.30 -11.76 -13.12
CA ILE A 114 13.39 -12.63 -13.55
C ILE A 114 14.52 -11.78 -14.15
N GLU A 115 14.19 -10.90 -15.07
CA GLU A 115 15.13 -10.01 -15.74
C GLU A 115 15.84 -9.06 -14.74
N LEU A 116 15.06 -8.35 -13.91
CA LEU A 116 15.58 -7.40 -12.92
C LEU A 116 16.50 -8.06 -11.89
N ASN A 117 16.25 -9.31 -11.54
CA ASN A 117 17.08 -10.06 -10.59
C ASN A 117 18.15 -10.93 -11.28
N ARG A 118 18.27 -10.86 -12.63
CA ARG A 118 19.22 -11.66 -13.43
C ARG A 118 19.13 -13.16 -13.12
N LEU A 119 17.90 -13.67 -13.05
CA LEU A 119 17.62 -15.08 -12.79
C LEU A 119 17.62 -15.91 -14.08
N THR A 120 17.84 -17.20 -13.94
CA THR A 120 17.77 -18.19 -15.01
C THR A 120 16.62 -19.17 -14.81
#